data_bdc03a16cef7fa643f3ec19541dbb433
#
_entry.id   bdc03a16cef7fa643f3ec19541dbb433
#
_cell.length_a   1.000
_cell.length_b   1.000
_cell.length_c   1.000
_cell.angle_alpha   90.00
_cell.angle_beta   90.00
_cell.angle_gamma   90.00
#
_symmetry.space_group_name_H-M   'P 1'
#
loop_
_entity.id
_entity.type
_entity.pdbx_description
1 polymer ?
#
loop_
_entity_poly.entity_id
_entity_poly.type
_entity_poly.pdbx_seq_one_letter_code
_entity_poly.pdbx_strand_id
1 'polypeptide(L)'
;MLIGRCGNFIEKILNRFLEKLEALTGKSIEVIHMGGGGIQNDLFCQFTANATNRPVIAGPVEASAIGNALSQWIALGKIKDLKEGRDIVENSFPVKQYQPQNQSEWQEAYGRFTEIIDQNVTKKGF
;
A
#
# COMPACT_ATOMS: atom_id res chain seq x y z
N MET A 1 -19.43 -2.69 -16.04
CA MET A 1 -18.10 -2.73 -15.47
C MET A 1 -18.12 -3.09 -13.99
N LEU A 2 -18.35 -4.37 -13.74
CA LEU A 2 -18.43 -4.93 -12.38
C LEU A 2 -17.06 -5.02 -11.68
N ILE A 3 -15.97 -5.16 -12.43
CA ILE A 3 -14.60 -5.25 -11.89
C ILE A 3 -14.16 -3.96 -11.21
N GLY A 4 -14.58 -2.80 -11.71
CA GLY A 4 -14.28 -1.52 -11.09
C GLY A 4 -14.98 -1.27 -9.74
N ARG A 5 -16.08 -1.95 -9.44
CA ARG A 5 -16.80 -1.75 -8.18
C ARG A 5 -16.22 -2.55 -7.01
N CYS A 6 -15.71 -3.75 -7.25
CA CYS A 6 -15.10 -4.56 -6.20
C CYS A 6 -13.65 -4.13 -5.91
N GLY A 7 -12.86 -3.81 -6.94
CA GLY A 7 -11.50 -3.30 -6.77
C GLY A 7 -11.48 -2.03 -5.91
N ASN A 8 -12.29 -1.05 -6.24
CA ASN A 8 -12.37 0.23 -5.52
C ASN A 8 -12.77 0.11 -4.03
N PHE A 9 -13.28 -1.03 -3.59
CA PHE A 9 -13.66 -1.24 -2.20
C PHE A 9 -12.44 -1.51 -1.31
N ILE A 10 -11.53 -2.35 -1.74
CA ILE A 10 -10.32 -2.71 -0.99
C ILE A 10 -9.43 -1.48 -0.80
N GLU A 11 -9.21 -0.72 -1.87
CA GLU A 11 -8.36 0.47 -1.84
C GLU A 11 -8.96 1.58 -0.96
N LYS A 12 -10.28 1.71 -0.92
CA LYS A 12 -10.97 2.65 -0.02
C LYS A 12 -10.84 2.26 1.45
N ILE A 13 -10.90 0.96 1.76
CA ILE A 13 -10.62 0.45 3.11
C ILE A 13 -9.17 0.75 3.49
N LEU A 14 -8.23 0.55 2.58
CA LEU A 14 -6.82 0.85 2.80
C LEU A 14 -6.61 2.34 3.11
N ASN A 15 -7.23 3.24 2.34
CA ASN A 15 -7.14 4.67 2.62
C ASN A 15 -7.66 5.03 4.01
N ARG A 16 -8.83 4.51 4.40
CA ARG A 16 -9.38 4.72 5.75
C ARG A 16 -8.46 4.18 6.86
N PHE A 17 -7.79 3.06 6.59
CA PHE A 17 -6.81 2.50 7.53
C PHE A 17 -5.59 3.40 7.67
N LEU A 18 -5.07 3.93 6.56
CA LEU A 18 -3.94 4.87 6.57
C LEU A 18 -4.27 6.15 7.32
N GLU A 19 -5.45 6.74 7.09
CA GLU A 19 -5.91 7.93 7.84
C GLU A 19 -5.94 7.67 9.37
N LYS A 20 -6.41 6.50 9.78
CA LYS A 20 -6.40 6.11 11.20
C LYS A 20 -4.99 5.93 11.75
N LEU A 21 -4.08 5.34 10.97
CA LEU A 21 -2.67 5.21 11.37
C LEU A 21 -2.00 6.57 11.52
N GLU A 22 -2.22 7.48 10.59
CA GLU A 22 -1.71 8.85 10.68
C GLU A 22 -2.26 9.58 11.92
N ALA A 23 -3.55 9.43 12.20
CA ALA A 23 -4.17 10.01 13.39
C ALA A 23 -3.60 9.44 14.69
N LEU A 24 -3.30 8.15 14.74
CA LEU A 24 -2.75 7.48 15.93
C LEU A 24 -1.26 7.78 16.14
N THR A 25 -0.50 7.84 15.07
CA THR A 25 0.96 8.01 15.14
C THR A 25 1.41 9.47 15.13
N GLY A 26 0.54 10.38 14.68
CA GLY A 26 0.88 11.78 14.45
C GLY A 26 1.87 12.00 13.29
N LYS A 27 2.10 10.97 12.46
CA LYS A 27 3.04 11.00 11.34
C LYS A 27 2.30 10.88 10.02
N SER A 28 2.68 11.70 9.05
CA SER A 28 2.19 11.58 7.68
C SER A 28 2.85 10.42 6.95
N ILE A 29 2.07 9.66 6.19
CA ILE A 29 2.54 8.59 5.32
C ILE A 29 2.62 9.15 3.90
N GLU A 30 3.83 9.34 3.40
CA GLU A 30 4.06 9.99 2.10
C GLU A 30 4.11 9.01 0.93
N VAL A 31 4.51 7.77 1.16
CA VAL A 31 4.72 6.73 0.14
C VAL A 31 4.24 5.39 0.65
N ILE A 32 3.65 4.61 -0.25
CA ILE A 32 3.24 3.23 0.04
C ILE A 32 4.18 2.27 -0.67
N HIS A 33 4.85 1.41 0.09
CA HIS A 33 5.63 0.31 -0.46
C HIS A 33 4.79 -0.97 -0.48
N MET A 34 4.63 -1.56 -1.65
CA MET A 34 3.93 -2.82 -1.85
C MET A 34 4.90 -3.90 -2.29
N GLY A 35 4.82 -5.07 -1.68
CA GLY A 35 5.62 -6.25 -2.03
C GLY A 35 4.75 -7.50 -2.12
N GLY A 36 5.32 -8.57 -2.69
CA GLY A 36 4.63 -9.84 -2.83
C GLY A 36 3.83 -9.99 -4.13
N GLY A 37 3.15 -11.14 -4.29
CA GLY A 37 2.49 -11.51 -5.54
C GLY A 37 1.41 -10.56 -6.04
N GLY A 38 0.75 -9.82 -5.13
CA GLY A 38 -0.31 -8.88 -5.49
C GLY A 38 0.14 -7.72 -6.38
N ILE A 39 1.42 -7.37 -6.34
CA ILE A 39 1.98 -6.28 -7.16
C ILE A 39 2.12 -6.63 -8.64
N GLN A 40 1.92 -7.88 -9.03
CA GLN A 40 1.86 -8.29 -10.42
C GLN A 40 0.61 -7.77 -11.13
N ASN A 41 -0.39 -7.32 -10.37
CA ASN A 41 -1.56 -6.66 -10.90
C ASN A 41 -1.33 -5.13 -10.94
N ASP A 42 -0.94 -4.62 -12.10
CA ASP A 42 -0.67 -3.19 -12.31
C ASP A 42 -1.90 -2.32 -12.00
N LEU A 43 -3.11 -2.82 -12.30
CA LEU A 43 -4.35 -2.10 -12.02
C LEU A 43 -4.58 -1.94 -10.51
N PHE A 44 -4.31 -2.98 -9.73
CA PHE A 44 -4.40 -2.93 -8.27
C PHE A 44 -3.42 -1.92 -7.67
N CYS A 45 -2.18 -1.90 -8.14
CA CYS A 45 -1.17 -0.93 -7.71
C CYS A 45 -1.58 0.51 -8.07
N GLN A 46 -2.06 0.73 -9.29
CA GLN A 46 -2.51 2.06 -9.73
C GLN A 46 -3.74 2.53 -8.95
N PHE A 47 -4.71 1.66 -8.72
CA PHE A 47 -5.89 1.99 -7.93
C PHE A 47 -5.55 2.29 -6.47
N THR A 48 -4.58 1.58 -5.89
CA THR A 48 -4.07 1.89 -4.56
C THR A 48 -3.49 3.29 -4.50
N ALA A 49 -2.66 3.67 -5.47
CA ALA A 49 -2.11 5.03 -5.55
C ALA A 49 -3.22 6.08 -5.69
N ASN A 50 -4.20 5.83 -6.54
CA ASN A 50 -5.31 6.75 -6.78
C ASN A 50 -6.19 6.93 -5.52
N ALA A 51 -6.58 5.83 -4.88
CA ALA A 51 -7.49 5.85 -3.73
C ALA A 51 -6.84 6.50 -2.50
N THR A 52 -5.55 6.30 -2.32
CA THR A 52 -4.81 6.82 -1.17
C THR A 52 -4.20 8.20 -1.39
N ASN A 53 -4.23 8.67 -2.63
CA ASN A 53 -3.55 9.89 -3.07
C ASN A 53 -2.06 9.91 -2.67
N ARG A 54 -1.41 8.76 -2.76
CA ARG A 54 0.00 8.58 -2.42
C ARG A 54 0.71 7.79 -3.50
N PRO A 55 1.98 8.12 -3.81
CA PRO A 55 2.78 7.27 -4.69
C PRO A 55 2.89 5.85 -4.14
N VAL A 56 2.79 4.87 -5.02
CA VAL A 56 3.03 3.46 -4.72
C VAL A 56 4.32 3.02 -5.38
N ILE A 57 5.20 2.40 -4.59
CA ILE A 57 6.41 1.73 -5.06
C ILE A 57 6.16 0.23 -4.91
N ALA A 58 6.05 -0.47 -6.03
CA ALA A 58 5.74 -1.88 -6.10
C ALA A 58 6.99 -2.72 -6.43
N GLY A 59 7.39 -3.56 -5.51
CA GLY A 59 8.55 -4.46 -5.62
C GLY A 59 9.32 -4.60 -4.31
N PRO A 60 10.09 -5.66 -4.19
CA PRO A 60 10.16 -6.83 -5.06
C PRO A 60 8.95 -7.78 -4.92
N VAL A 61 8.70 -8.62 -5.94
CA VAL A 61 7.60 -9.61 -5.91
C VAL A 61 7.81 -10.63 -4.80
N GLU A 62 9.03 -11.15 -4.67
CA GLU A 62 9.42 -12.16 -3.68
C GLU A 62 9.94 -11.53 -2.36
N ALA A 63 9.28 -10.47 -1.89
CA ALA A 63 9.72 -9.70 -0.73
C ALA A 63 9.92 -10.54 0.54
N SER A 64 9.04 -11.53 0.79
CA SER A 64 9.14 -12.39 1.97
C SER A 64 10.37 -13.32 1.92
N ALA A 65 10.64 -13.93 0.77
CA ALA A 65 11.80 -14.79 0.57
C ALA A 65 13.11 -14.00 0.68
N ILE A 66 13.14 -12.81 0.08
CA ILE A 66 14.29 -11.91 0.13
C ILE A 66 14.54 -11.45 1.58
N GLY A 67 13.50 -11.05 2.31
CA GLY A 67 13.62 -10.64 3.71
C GLY A 67 14.15 -11.77 4.60
N ASN A 68 13.72 -13.00 4.36
CA ASN A 68 14.21 -14.17 5.06
C ASN A 68 15.70 -14.43 4.78
N ALA A 69 16.12 -14.37 3.51
CA ALA A 69 17.52 -14.52 3.12
C ALA A 69 18.41 -13.41 3.72
N LEU A 70 17.96 -12.16 3.69
CA LEU A 70 18.67 -11.03 4.28
C LEU A 70 18.88 -11.21 5.79
N SER A 71 17.85 -11.68 6.50
CA SER A 71 17.94 -11.94 7.94
C SER A 71 19.01 -12.98 8.27
N GLN A 72 19.11 -14.05 7.46
CA GLN A 72 20.14 -15.08 7.60
C GLN A 72 21.54 -14.53 7.29
N TRP A 73 21.69 -13.73 6.25
CA TRP A 73 22.98 -13.14 5.88
C TRP A 73 23.47 -12.13 6.91
N ILE A 74 22.58 -11.37 7.52
CA ILE A 74 22.92 -10.49 8.65
C ILE A 74 23.39 -11.33 9.84
N ALA A 75 22.68 -12.42 10.19
CA ALA A 75 23.05 -13.31 11.28
C ALA A 75 24.40 -13.99 11.06
N LEU A 76 24.75 -14.30 9.82
CA LEU A 76 26.04 -14.87 9.43
C LEU A 76 27.17 -13.82 9.27
N GLY A 77 26.89 -12.55 9.52
CA GLY A 77 27.85 -11.47 9.37
C GLY A 77 28.28 -11.18 7.92
N LYS A 78 27.49 -11.63 6.93
CA LYS A 78 27.73 -11.38 5.50
C LYS A 78 27.23 -10.02 5.04
N ILE A 79 26.21 -9.50 5.72
CA ILE A 79 25.64 -8.17 5.57
C ILE A 79 25.66 -7.53 6.95
N LYS A 80 26.05 -6.28 7.02
CA LYS A 80 26.27 -5.56 8.28
C LYS A 80 24.97 -5.33 9.04
N ASP A 81 23.97 -4.81 8.33
CA ASP A 81 22.69 -4.40 8.92
C ASP A 81 21.56 -4.39 7.88
N LEU A 82 20.35 -4.09 8.34
CA LEU A 82 19.18 -4.02 7.48
C LEU A 82 19.28 -2.92 6.43
N LYS A 83 20.02 -1.83 6.70
CA LYS A 83 20.19 -0.74 5.74
C LYS A 83 20.97 -1.21 4.52
N GLU A 84 22.11 -1.85 4.74
CA GLU A 84 22.91 -2.46 3.67
C GLU A 84 22.08 -3.49 2.89
N GLY A 85 21.27 -4.30 3.59
CA GLY A 85 20.38 -5.25 2.97
C GLY A 85 19.34 -4.57 2.04
N ARG A 86 18.77 -3.46 2.43
CA ARG A 86 17.83 -2.67 1.59
C ARG A 86 18.53 -2.09 0.36
N ASP A 87 19.73 -1.57 0.52
CA ASP A 87 20.52 -1.03 -0.60
C ASP A 87 20.82 -2.13 -1.64
N ILE A 88 21.13 -3.36 -1.18
CA ILE A 88 21.32 -4.52 -2.05
C ILE A 88 20.03 -4.85 -2.82
N VAL A 89 18.89 -4.88 -2.14
CA VAL A 89 17.60 -5.18 -2.77
C VAL A 89 17.24 -4.12 -3.81
N GLU A 90 17.38 -2.85 -3.48
CA GLU A 90 17.10 -1.73 -4.39
C GLU A 90 17.91 -1.81 -5.67
N ASN A 91 19.19 -2.21 -5.57
CA ASN A 91 20.08 -2.36 -6.72
C ASN A 91 19.91 -3.69 -7.48
N SER A 92 19.25 -4.69 -6.90
CA SER A 92 19.16 -6.04 -7.46
C SER A 92 17.81 -6.37 -8.09
N PHE A 93 16.74 -5.72 -7.65
CA PHE A 93 15.37 -6.05 -8.06
C PHE A 93 14.67 -4.85 -8.68
N PRO A 94 13.94 -5.05 -9.80
CA PRO A 94 13.17 -3.96 -10.39
C PRO A 94 11.99 -3.57 -9.50
N VAL A 95 11.74 -2.28 -9.43
CA VAL A 95 10.55 -1.71 -8.80
C VAL A 95 9.77 -0.88 -9.82
N LYS A 96 8.44 -0.89 -9.69
CA LYS A 96 7.56 -0.03 -10.48
C LYS A 96 7.00 1.07 -9.57
N GLN A 97 6.84 2.28 -10.14
CA GLN A 97 6.24 3.40 -9.43
C GLN A 97 4.90 3.76 -10.07
N TYR A 98 3.92 4.01 -9.24
CA TYR A 98 2.58 4.44 -9.64
C TYR A 98 2.26 5.76 -8.96
N GLN A 99 2.01 6.78 -9.76
CA GLN A 99 1.60 8.09 -9.26
C GLN A 99 0.07 8.17 -9.19
N PRO A 100 -0.48 8.90 -8.20
CA PRO A 100 -1.91 9.13 -8.12
C PRO A 100 -2.46 9.81 -9.37
N GLN A 101 -3.61 9.34 -9.85
CA GLN A 101 -4.33 9.85 -11.01
C GLN A 101 -5.82 10.03 -10.70
N ASN A 102 -6.50 10.92 -11.44
CA ASN A 102 -7.96 11.13 -11.36
C ASN A 102 -8.47 11.40 -9.94
N GLN A 103 -7.77 12.25 -9.18
CA GLN A 103 -8.00 12.46 -7.76
C GLN A 103 -9.43 12.93 -7.44
N SER A 104 -10.03 13.79 -8.25
CA SER A 104 -11.39 14.29 -8.04
C SER A 104 -12.43 13.16 -8.02
N GLU A 105 -12.35 12.23 -8.97
CA GLU A 105 -13.26 11.09 -9.06
C GLU A 105 -13.09 10.12 -7.89
N TRP A 106 -11.83 9.89 -7.49
CA TRP A 106 -11.52 9.02 -6.36
C TRP A 106 -11.94 9.63 -5.02
N GLN A 107 -11.76 10.93 -4.83
CA GLN A 107 -12.21 11.63 -3.63
C GLN A 107 -13.74 11.64 -3.50
N GLU A 108 -14.46 11.87 -4.59
CA GLU A 108 -15.92 11.80 -4.61
C GLU A 108 -16.41 10.38 -4.27
N ALA A 109 -15.79 9.35 -4.89
CA ALA A 109 -16.11 7.97 -4.60
C ALA A 109 -15.77 7.55 -3.16
N TYR A 110 -14.71 8.10 -2.59
CA TYR A 110 -14.34 7.88 -1.19
C TYR A 110 -15.30 8.55 -0.21
N GLY A 111 -15.74 9.77 -0.52
CA GLY A 111 -16.77 10.47 0.28
C GLY A 111 -18.06 9.66 0.39
N ARG A 112 -18.58 9.16 -0.72
CA ARG A 112 -19.77 8.27 -0.72
C ARG A 112 -19.55 6.99 0.08
N PHE A 113 -18.36 6.43 0.04
CA PHE A 113 -18.01 5.22 0.80
C PHE A 113 -17.99 5.47 2.31
N THR A 114 -17.42 6.57 2.77
CA THR A 114 -17.36 6.92 4.19
C THR A 114 -18.75 7.18 4.75
N GLU A 115 -19.63 7.88 4.01
CA GLU A 115 -21.02 8.11 4.40
C GLU A 115 -21.78 6.79 4.64
N ILE A 116 -21.61 5.81 3.74
CA ILE A 116 -22.25 4.49 3.88
C ILE A 116 -21.76 3.76 5.12
N ILE A 117 -20.46 3.78 5.39
CA ILE A 117 -19.88 3.10 6.56
C ILE A 117 -20.36 3.77 7.85
N ASP A 118 -20.30 5.08 7.92
CA ASP A 118 -20.65 5.82 9.15
C ASP A 118 -22.14 5.69 9.48
N GLN A 119 -23.03 5.66 8.49
CA GLN A 119 -24.44 5.36 8.69
C GLN A 119 -24.69 3.94 9.23
N ASN A 120 -23.90 2.94 8.79
CA ASN A 120 -24.07 1.57 9.23
C ASN A 120 -23.46 1.32 10.63
N VAL A 121 -22.40 2.03 10.99
CA VAL A 121 -21.82 1.97 12.34
C VAL A 121 -22.78 2.57 13.36
N THR A 122 -23.39 3.71 13.05
CA THR A 122 -24.37 4.37 13.93
C THR A 122 -25.62 3.51 14.17
N LYS A 123 -26.08 2.77 13.15
CA LYS A 123 -27.25 1.87 13.26
C LYS A 123 -27.01 0.61 14.10
N LYS A 124 -25.74 0.18 14.26
CA LYS A 124 -25.39 -1.04 15.03
C LYS A 124 -25.02 -0.80 16.49
N GLY A 125 -25.06 0.43 16.98
CA GLY A 125 -24.89 0.75 18.40
C GLY A 125 -23.53 0.39 18.99
N PHE A 126 -22.47 0.47 18.19
CA PHE A 126 -21.09 0.33 18.67
C PHE A 126 -20.42 1.70 18.82
#